data_f152cc1733755fffc2bc4071f24a67b1
#
_entry.id   f152cc1733755fffc2bc4071f24a67b1
#
_cell.length_a   1.000
_cell.length_b   1.000
_cell.length_c   1.000
_cell.angle_alpha   90.00
_cell.angle_beta   90.00
_cell.angle_gamma   90.00
#
_symmetry.space_group_name_H-M   'P 1'
#
loop_
_entity.id
_entity.type
_entity.pdbx_description
1 polymer ?
#
loop_
_entity_poly.entity_id
_entity_poly.type
_entity_poly.pdbx_seq_one_letter_code
_entity_poly.pdbx_strand_id
1 'polypeptide(L)'
;ILSLKGKTDMHPTILRFATAFGLSPRMRFDLTINHFTKAILEKQLLNIYDAHTWRPYCHVNDFARLIEKIIFAEKEKIHFQIFNSGSNINNYTKETIINEIVKIIPSKNFIFGKDGPDQRNYKVNFDKVKKILNFEVKYTIQHGIKEIYKAIELGFFTKTKEDFDKLGNFKISL
;
A
#
# COMPACT_ATOMS: atom_id res chain seq x y z
N ILE A 1 -19.80 -9.96 10.28
CA ILE A 1 -19.87 -10.94 9.16
C ILE A 1 -19.65 -12.37 9.69
N LEU A 2 -18.58 -12.64 10.45
CA LEU A 2 -18.31 -14.01 10.95
C LEU A 2 -19.43 -14.56 11.84
N SER A 3 -20.16 -13.73 12.58
CA SER A 3 -21.29 -14.13 13.43
C SER A 3 -22.51 -14.61 12.64
N LEU A 4 -22.50 -14.42 11.32
CA LEU A 4 -23.55 -14.90 10.40
C LEU A 4 -23.31 -16.32 9.89
N LYS A 5 -22.16 -16.94 10.23
CA LYS A 5 -21.85 -18.31 9.80
C LYS A 5 -22.91 -19.28 10.31
N GLY A 6 -23.49 -20.04 9.40
CA GLY A 6 -24.60 -20.97 9.69
C GLY A 6 -25.97 -20.31 9.85
N LYS A 7 -26.08 -18.98 9.64
CA LYS A 7 -27.33 -18.22 9.73
C LYS A 7 -27.73 -17.57 8.40
N THR A 8 -26.99 -17.80 7.34
CA THR A 8 -27.20 -17.22 6.02
C THR A 8 -26.59 -18.13 4.94
N ASP A 9 -27.15 -18.05 3.74
CA ASP A 9 -26.62 -18.72 2.54
C ASP A 9 -25.48 -17.94 1.87
N MET A 10 -25.11 -16.80 2.41
CA MET A 10 -23.96 -16.02 1.93
C MET A 10 -22.66 -16.74 2.21
N HIS A 11 -21.68 -16.56 1.32
CA HIS A 11 -20.32 -17.13 1.42
C HIS A 11 -19.24 -16.04 1.46
N PRO A 12 -19.27 -15.14 2.44
CA PRO A 12 -18.36 -14.00 2.47
C PRO A 12 -16.92 -14.46 2.73
N THR A 13 -16.00 -13.74 2.08
CA THR A 13 -14.56 -13.74 2.38
C THR A 13 -14.15 -12.35 2.84
N ILE A 14 -13.35 -12.26 3.90
CA ILE A 14 -12.90 -10.99 4.47
C ILE A 14 -11.44 -10.78 4.11
N LEU A 15 -11.13 -9.66 3.44
CA LEU A 15 -9.78 -9.23 3.14
C LEU A 15 -9.36 -8.08 4.07
N ARG A 16 -8.22 -8.23 4.72
CA ARG A 16 -7.55 -7.18 5.49
C ARG A 16 -6.36 -6.68 4.69
N PHE A 17 -6.55 -5.57 4.01
CA PHE A 17 -5.53 -4.99 3.14
C PHE A 17 -4.39 -4.35 3.95
N ALA A 18 -3.14 -4.59 3.52
CA ALA A 18 -1.98 -3.84 3.93
C ALA A 18 -2.05 -2.38 3.41
N THR A 19 -1.09 -1.54 3.77
CA THR A 19 -1.01 -0.18 3.23
C THR A 19 -0.76 -0.24 1.73
N ALA A 20 -1.66 0.37 0.96
CA ALA A 20 -1.56 0.39 -0.50
C ALA A 20 -0.39 1.25 -0.98
N PHE A 21 0.26 0.84 -2.07
CA PHE A 21 1.20 1.66 -2.82
C PHE A 21 1.14 1.32 -4.31
N GLY A 22 1.80 2.16 -5.12
CA GLY A 22 1.90 1.92 -6.55
C GLY A 22 0.99 2.85 -7.37
N LEU A 23 1.19 2.82 -8.68
CA LEU A 23 0.47 3.66 -9.62
C LEU A 23 -0.97 3.18 -9.79
N SER A 24 -1.91 4.12 -9.76
CA SER A 24 -3.33 3.84 -9.98
C SER A 24 -4.02 5.03 -10.65
N PRO A 25 -5.16 4.83 -11.35
CA PRO A 25 -5.94 5.94 -11.93
C PRO A 25 -6.39 6.97 -10.88
N ARG A 26 -6.60 6.51 -9.64
CA ARG A 26 -6.90 7.38 -8.49
C ARG A 26 -5.70 7.34 -7.54
N MET A 27 -4.70 8.14 -7.84
CA MET A 27 -3.46 8.18 -7.07
C MET A 27 -3.67 8.78 -5.68
N ARG A 28 -3.11 8.12 -4.66
CA ARG A 28 -3.11 8.56 -3.27
C ARG A 28 -1.70 8.95 -2.85
N PHE A 29 -1.38 10.24 -2.93
CA PHE A 29 -0.08 10.78 -2.49
C PHE A 29 0.01 11.08 -0.98
N ASP A 30 -1.01 10.72 -0.22
CA ASP A 30 -0.99 10.72 1.24
C ASP A 30 -0.48 9.41 1.85
N LEU A 31 -0.29 8.36 1.04
CA LEU A 31 0.24 7.07 1.48
C LEU A 31 1.77 7.06 1.42
N THR A 32 2.40 6.48 2.43
CA THR A 32 3.83 6.60 2.73
C THR A 32 4.75 6.45 1.52
N ILE A 33 4.69 5.32 0.80
CA ILE A 33 5.61 5.07 -0.34
C ILE A 33 5.36 6.09 -1.46
N ASN A 34 4.09 6.34 -1.79
CA ASN A 34 3.69 7.27 -2.84
C ASN A 34 4.09 8.71 -2.48
N HIS A 35 3.81 9.12 -1.22
CA HIS A 35 4.17 10.44 -0.69
C HIS A 35 5.67 10.68 -0.69
N PHE A 36 6.43 9.74 -0.10
CA PHE A 36 7.88 9.90 0.02
C PHE A 36 8.55 9.94 -1.36
N THR A 37 8.13 9.08 -2.29
CA THR A 37 8.65 9.08 -3.67
C THR A 37 8.40 10.42 -4.35
N LYS A 38 7.16 10.95 -4.25
CA LYS A 38 6.80 12.25 -4.83
C LYS A 38 7.60 13.40 -4.19
N ALA A 39 7.63 13.48 -2.86
CA ALA A 39 8.31 14.56 -2.14
C ALA A 39 9.82 14.61 -2.46
N ILE A 40 10.48 13.45 -2.51
CA ILE A 40 11.91 13.35 -2.86
C ILE A 40 12.14 13.81 -4.32
N LEU A 41 11.29 13.39 -5.25
CA LEU A 41 11.42 13.77 -6.66
C LEU A 41 11.21 15.26 -6.87
N GLU A 42 10.23 15.84 -6.19
CA GLU A 42 9.93 17.28 -6.23
C GLU A 42 10.91 18.13 -5.39
N LYS A 43 11.94 17.53 -4.82
CA LYS A 43 12.95 18.16 -3.96
C LYS A 43 12.36 18.88 -2.74
N GLN A 44 11.19 18.43 -2.26
CA GLN A 44 10.59 18.93 -1.03
C GLN A 44 11.34 18.38 0.18
N LEU A 45 11.46 19.18 1.25
CA LEU A 45 11.99 18.71 2.52
C LEU A 45 10.98 17.76 3.17
N LEU A 46 11.36 16.48 3.31
CA LEU A 46 10.51 15.44 3.88
C LEU A 46 10.86 15.23 5.37
N ASN A 47 9.91 15.51 6.26
CA ASN A 47 10.02 15.19 7.67
C ASN A 47 9.46 13.77 7.92
N ILE A 48 10.33 12.85 8.39
CA ILE A 48 9.97 11.45 8.64
C ILE A 48 9.89 11.23 10.15
N TYR A 49 8.69 11.18 10.69
CA TYR A 49 8.43 10.89 12.09
C TYR A 49 8.29 9.38 12.31
N ASP A 50 8.66 8.89 13.49
CA ASP A 50 8.56 7.47 13.88
C ASP A 50 9.19 6.55 12.82
N ALA A 51 10.40 6.87 12.38
CA ALA A 51 11.09 6.22 11.26
C ALA A 51 11.24 4.70 11.43
N HIS A 52 11.38 4.23 12.67
CA HIS A 52 11.58 2.84 13.06
C HIS A 52 10.29 2.00 13.08
N THR A 53 9.11 2.62 12.95
CA THR A 53 7.83 1.91 13.04
C THR A 53 7.54 1.06 11.81
N TRP A 54 7.14 -0.18 12.06
CA TRP A 54 6.80 -1.16 11.04
C TRP A 54 5.38 -1.00 10.54
N ARG A 55 5.22 -1.16 9.21
CA ARG A 55 3.92 -1.30 8.55
C ARG A 55 4.01 -2.35 7.44
N PRO A 56 2.93 -3.09 7.20
CA PRO A 56 2.80 -3.91 6.00
C PRO A 56 2.41 -3.04 4.80
N TYR A 57 2.97 -3.36 3.64
CA TYR A 57 2.65 -2.71 2.37
C TYR A 57 2.28 -3.73 1.31
N CYS A 58 1.41 -3.33 0.37
CA CYS A 58 1.07 -4.17 -0.77
C CYS A 58 0.73 -3.29 -1.99
N HIS A 59 1.23 -3.70 -3.14
CA HIS A 59 0.97 -3.01 -4.39
C HIS A 59 -0.51 -3.16 -4.80
N VAL A 60 -1.10 -2.10 -5.36
CA VAL A 60 -2.52 -2.10 -5.75
C VAL A 60 -2.85 -3.19 -6.77
N ASN A 61 -1.94 -3.51 -7.69
CA ASN A 61 -2.13 -4.60 -8.65
C ASN A 61 -2.11 -5.98 -7.98
N ASP A 62 -1.36 -6.17 -6.89
CA ASP A 62 -1.40 -7.41 -6.12
C ASP A 62 -2.72 -7.55 -5.34
N PHE A 63 -3.34 -6.44 -4.91
CA PHE A 63 -4.70 -6.50 -4.37
C PHE A 63 -5.70 -6.98 -5.41
N ALA A 64 -5.66 -6.43 -6.63
CA ALA A 64 -6.52 -6.85 -7.72
C ALA A 64 -6.34 -8.35 -8.04
N ARG A 65 -5.09 -8.82 -8.13
CA ARG A 65 -4.77 -10.24 -8.37
C ARG A 65 -5.27 -11.15 -7.25
N LEU A 66 -5.22 -10.70 -5.98
CA LEU A 66 -5.75 -11.49 -4.87
C LEU A 66 -7.27 -11.54 -4.92
N ILE A 67 -7.94 -10.43 -5.23
CA ILE A 67 -9.40 -10.39 -5.39
C ILE A 67 -9.83 -11.34 -6.51
N GLU A 68 -9.19 -11.27 -7.67
CA GLU A 68 -9.44 -12.18 -8.79
C GLU A 68 -9.26 -13.65 -8.36
N LYS A 69 -8.15 -13.95 -7.67
CA LYS A 69 -7.89 -15.31 -7.18
C LYS A 69 -8.96 -15.82 -6.22
N ILE A 70 -9.53 -14.95 -5.39
CA ILE A 70 -10.62 -15.30 -4.48
C ILE A 70 -11.93 -15.55 -5.25
N ILE A 71 -12.23 -14.73 -6.26
CA ILE A 71 -13.46 -14.89 -7.07
C ILE A 71 -13.49 -16.27 -7.75
N PHE A 72 -12.34 -16.78 -8.19
CA PHE A 72 -12.22 -18.08 -8.86
C PHE A 72 -11.78 -19.22 -7.93
N ALA A 73 -11.67 -18.98 -6.62
CA ALA A 73 -11.28 -20.02 -5.67
C ALA A 73 -12.45 -20.96 -5.34
N GLU A 74 -12.12 -22.20 -4.98
CA GLU A 74 -13.08 -23.16 -4.43
C GLU A 74 -13.72 -22.58 -3.16
N LYS A 75 -15.04 -22.69 -3.07
CA LYS A 75 -15.85 -22.16 -1.98
C LYS A 75 -15.34 -22.63 -0.61
N GLU A 76 -14.95 -23.87 -0.49
CA GLU A 76 -14.47 -24.52 0.72
C GLU A 76 -13.22 -23.85 1.28
N LYS A 77 -12.38 -23.28 0.41
CA LYS A 77 -11.14 -22.58 0.78
C LYS A 77 -11.38 -21.15 1.28
N ILE A 78 -12.50 -20.54 0.89
CA ILE A 78 -12.72 -19.10 1.13
C ILE A 78 -13.95 -18.79 2.00
N HIS A 79 -14.87 -19.73 2.16
CA HIS A 79 -16.12 -19.55 2.89
C HIS A 79 -15.88 -19.13 4.35
N PHE A 80 -16.38 -17.93 4.71
CA PHE A 80 -16.16 -17.29 6.01
C PHE A 80 -14.68 -17.21 6.44
N GLN A 81 -13.77 -17.15 5.48
CA GLN A 81 -12.35 -16.97 5.78
C GLN A 81 -11.95 -15.50 5.89
N ILE A 82 -10.91 -15.26 6.68
CA ILE A 82 -10.24 -13.97 6.77
C ILE A 82 -8.82 -14.16 6.24
N PHE A 83 -8.41 -13.33 5.27
CA PHE A 83 -7.06 -13.29 4.76
C PHE A 83 -6.46 -11.89 4.93
N ASN A 84 -5.23 -11.82 5.43
CA ASN A 84 -4.42 -10.63 5.30
C ASN A 84 -3.89 -10.55 3.86
N SER A 85 -4.00 -9.37 3.26
CA SER A 85 -3.68 -9.12 1.85
C SER A 85 -2.34 -8.42 1.72
N GLY A 86 -1.32 -9.17 1.34
CA GLY A 86 0.06 -8.70 1.24
C GLY A 86 1.08 -9.84 1.27
N SER A 87 2.30 -9.55 1.69
CA SER A 87 3.38 -10.52 1.84
C SER A 87 4.30 -10.19 3.03
N ASN A 88 4.88 -11.22 3.63
CA ASN A 88 5.83 -11.07 4.75
C ASN A 88 7.06 -10.22 4.36
N ILE A 89 7.50 -10.29 3.10
CA ILE A 89 8.65 -9.52 2.60
C ILE A 89 8.37 -8.01 2.50
N ASN A 90 7.09 -7.63 2.52
CA ASN A 90 6.66 -6.24 2.38
C ASN A 90 6.27 -5.60 3.73
N ASN A 91 6.78 -6.13 4.85
CA ASN A 91 6.80 -5.41 6.11
C ASN A 91 8.05 -4.51 6.15
N TYR A 92 7.85 -3.20 6.17
CA TYR A 92 8.94 -2.21 6.14
C TYR A 92 8.78 -1.16 7.24
N THR A 93 9.90 -0.56 7.66
CA THR A 93 9.89 0.69 8.42
C THR A 93 9.90 1.87 7.46
N LYS A 94 9.51 3.07 7.94
CA LYS A 94 9.61 4.30 7.12
C LYS A 94 11.07 4.59 6.74
N GLU A 95 12.02 4.32 7.66
CA GLU A 95 13.46 4.45 7.40
C GLU A 95 13.90 3.52 6.26
N THR A 96 13.49 2.26 6.28
CA THR A 96 13.81 1.32 5.21
C THR A 96 13.23 1.78 3.87
N ILE A 97 11.98 2.32 3.88
CA ILE A 97 11.34 2.84 2.67
C ILE A 97 12.13 4.02 2.09
N ILE A 98 12.51 5.02 2.90
CA ILE A 98 13.27 6.17 2.37
C ILE A 98 14.63 5.73 1.84
N ASN A 99 15.28 4.76 2.49
CA ASN A 99 16.55 4.20 2.01
C ASN A 99 16.40 3.51 0.65
N GLU A 100 15.30 2.81 0.39
CA GLU A 100 15.02 2.24 -0.94
C GLU A 100 14.72 3.33 -1.98
N ILE A 101 14.04 4.40 -1.60
CA ILE A 101 13.74 5.53 -2.51
C ILE A 101 15.03 6.23 -2.92
N VAL A 102 15.94 6.54 -1.99
CA VAL A 102 17.17 7.28 -2.32
C VAL A 102 18.20 6.47 -3.09
N LYS A 103 18.09 5.14 -3.10
CA LYS A 103 18.87 4.31 -4.02
C LYS A 103 18.44 4.50 -5.49
N ILE A 104 17.17 4.85 -5.71
CA ILE A 104 16.58 5.04 -7.05
C ILE A 104 16.62 6.51 -7.44
N ILE A 105 16.32 7.41 -6.50
CA ILE A 105 16.27 8.87 -6.67
C ILE A 105 17.23 9.50 -5.65
N PRO A 106 18.52 9.67 -5.98
CA PRO A 106 19.50 10.21 -5.04
C PRO A 106 19.07 11.57 -4.49
N SER A 107 18.95 11.67 -3.15
CA SER A 107 18.53 12.88 -2.47
C SER A 107 19.01 12.89 -1.02
N LYS A 108 19.16 14.10 -0.46
CA LYS A 108 19.39 14.35 0.97
C LYS A 108 18.27 15.22 1.57
N ASN A 109 17.19 15.46 0.82
CA ASN A 109 16.09 16.33 1.24
C ASN A 109 15.12 15.64 2.20
N PHE A 110 15.62 14.98 3.22
CA PHE A 110 14.80 14.42 4.29
C PHE A 110 15.52 14.50 5.64
N ILE A 111 14.73 14.59 6.68
CA ILE A 111 15.20 14.57 8.06
C ILE A 111 14.33 13.62 8.89
N PHE A 112 14.93 12.98 9.88
CA PHE A 112 14.21 12.15 10.84
C PHE A 112 13.77 13.00 12.03
N GLY A 113 12.45 13.12 12.23
CA GLY A 113 11.85 13.70 13.41
C GLY A 113 11.72 12.67 14.54
N LYS A 114 11.56 13.16 15.79
CA LYS A 114 11.46 12.26 16.96
C LYS A 114 10.08 11.62 17.03
N ASP A 115 9.08 12.33 17.47
CA ASP A 115 7.76 11.76 17.75
C ASP A 115 6.71 12.28 16.76
N GLY A 116 5.94 11.36 16.18
CA GLY A 116 4.87 11.64 15.27
C GLY A 116 3.50 11.25 15.83
N PRO A 117 2.43 11.62 15.14
CA PRO A 117 1.06 11.36 15.61
C PRO A 117 0.64 9.89 15.47
N ASP A 118 1.35 9.08 14.68
CA ASP A 118 1.00 7.68 14.42
C ASP A 118 2.03 6.71 15.00
N GLN A 119 1.87 6.40 16.27
CA GLN A 119 2.77 5.51 17.02
C GLN A 119 2.50 4.01 16.79
N ARG A 120 1.56 3.63 15.92
CA ARG A 120 1.31 2.22 15.62
C ARG A 120 2.57 1.57 15.05
N ASN A 121 2.95 0.44 15.63
CA ASN A 121 4.15 -0.31 15.26
C ASN A 121 3.82 -1.80 15.22
N TYR A 122 3.64 -2.36 14.01
CA TYR A 122 3.27 -3.75 13.86
C TYR A 122 3.72 -4.34 12.51
N LYS A 123 3.99 -5.64 12.53
CA LYS A 123 4.13 -6.48 11.33
C LYS A 123 2.89 -7.35 11.19
N VAL A 124 2.60 -7.75 9.95
CA VAL A 124 1.52 -8.67 9.64
C VAL A 124 2.08 -9.94 9.04
N ASN A 125 1.54 -11.07 9.48
CA ASN A 125 1.83 -12.38 8.90
C ASN A 125 0.85 -12.67 7.76
N PHE A 126 1.37 -13.12 6.62
CA PHE A 126 0.63 -13.41 5.40
C PHE A 126 0.70 -14.89 4.99
N ASP A 127 1.19 -15.78 5.87
CA ASP A 127 1.37 -17.20 5.54
C ASP A 127 0.06 -17.88 5.18
N LYS A 128 -1.05 -17.48 5.81
CA LYS A 128 -2.37 -18.07 5.54
C LYS A 128 -2.79 -17.87 4.07
N VAL A 129 -2.67 -16.67 3.52
CA VAL A 129 -3.06 -16.41 2.13
C VAL A 129 -2.16 -17.15 1.15
N LYS A 130 -0.85 -17.23 1.46
CA LYS A 130 0.10 -18.04 0.68
C LYS A 130 -0.26 -19.53 0.74
N LYS A 131 -0.48 -20.08 1.93
CA LYS A 131 -0.74 -21.53 2.14
C LYS A 131 -2.07 -21.97 1.51
N ILE A 132 -3.14 -21.21 1.72
CA ILE A 132 -4.50 -21.63 1.31
C ILE A 132 -4.77 -21.31 -0.16
N LEU A 133 -4.36 -20.10 -0.61
CA LEU A 133 -4.66 -19.64 -1.95
C LEU A 133 -3.45 -19.70 -2.90
N ASN A 134 -2.29 -20.18 -2.43
CA ASN A 134 -1.04 -20.13 -3.20
C ASN A 134 -0.82 -18.73 -3.82
N PHE A 135 -1.05 -17.70 -3.00
CA PHE A 135 -0.90 -16.30 -3.43
C PHE A 135 0.44 -15.76 -3.03
N GLU A 136 1.15 -15.19 -3.99
CA GLU A 136 2.38 -14.45 -3.81
C GLU A 136 2.29 -13.10 -4.52
N VAL A 137 2.87 -12.07 -3.88
CA VAL A 137 2.98 -10.75 -4.50
C VAL A 137 3.97 -10.79 -5.66
N LYS A 138 3.68 -10.03 -6.72
CA LYS A 138 4.59 -9.85 -7.87
C LYS A 138 5.35 -8.54 -7.81
N TYR A 139 4.81 -7.56 -7.09
CA TYR A 139 5.33 -6.19 -7.10
C TYR A 139 6.01 -5.87 -5.77
N THR A 140 7.31 -5.55 -5.85
CA THR A 140 8.10 -5.07 -4.71
C THR A 140 7.91 -3.57 -4.51
N ILE A 141 8.38 -3.03 -3.37
CA ILE A 141 8.35 -1.57 -3.16
C ILE A 141 9.24 -0.84 -4.17
N GLN A 142 10.37 -1.44 -4.57
CA GLN A 142 11.27 -0.87 -5.59
C GLN A 142 10.57 -0.75 -6.94
N HIS A 143 9.72 -1.72 -7.30
CA HIS A 143 8.89 -1.63 -8.50
C HIS A 143 7.94 -0.44 -8.42
N GLY A 144 7.16 -0.33 -7.34
CA GLY A 144 6.22 0.78 -7.15
C GLY A 144 6.88 2.15 -7.10
N ILE A 145 8.06 2.27 -6.48
CA ILE A 145 8.85 3.51 -6.50
C ILE A 145 9.22 3.89 -7.94
N LYS A 146 9.73 2.94 -8.74
CA LYS A 146 10.14 3.20 -10.13
C LYS A 146 8.96 3.59 -11.02
N GLU A 147 7.81 2.93 -10.89
CA GLU A 147 6.64 3.28 -11.71
C GLU A 147 6.07 4.66 -11.35
N ILE A 148 6.01 5.01 -10.05
CA ILE A 148 5.57 6.34 -9.60
C ILE A 148 6.55 7.41 -10.07
N TYR A 149 7.86 7.17 -9.90
CA TYR A 149 8.92 8.05 -10.40
C TYR A 149 8.73 8.35 -11.89
N LYS A 150 8.64 7.29 -12.71
CA LYS A 150 8.47 7.43 -14.15
C LYS A 150 7.18 8.15 -14.54
N ALA A 151 6.08 7.87 -13.85
CA ALA A 151 4.81 8.53 -14.12
C ALA A 151 4.85 10.03 -13.82
N ILE A 152 5.53 10.45 -12.75
CA ILE A 152 5.72 11.86 -12.42
C ILE A 152 6.65 12.53 -13.44
N GLU A 153 7.77 11.90 -13.82
CA GLU A 153 8.69 12.42 -14.86
C GLU A 153 7.99 12.63 -16.22
N LEU A 154 7.10 11.72 -16.58
CA LEU A 154 6.32 11.80 -17.82
C LEU A 154 5.14 12.80 -17.72
N GLY A 155 4.99 13.49 -16.60
CA GLY A 155 3.98 14.51 -16.42
C GLY A 155 2.53 14.00 -16.25
N PHE A 156 2.33 12.72 -15.91
CA PHE A 156 0.98 12.20 -15.68
C PHE A 156 0.21 12.94 -14.58
N PHE A 157 0.92 13.63 -13.69
CA PHE A 157 0.35 14.34 -12.54
C PHE A 157 0.64 15.84 -12.52
N THR A 158 1.05 16.42 -13.66
CA THR A 158 1.36 17.86 -13.78
C THR A 158 0.13 18.74 -14.01
N LYS A 159 -1.05 18.16 -14.07
CA LYS A 159 -2.29 18.91 -14.19
C LYS A 159 -2.63 19.58 -12.85
N THR A 160 -3.33 20.69 -12.95
CA THR A 160 -3.63 21.67 -11.90
C THR A 160 -3.94 21.09 -10.51
N LYS A 161 -3.84 21.92 -9.46
CA LYS A 161 -4.21 21.57 -8.09
C LYS A 161 -5.61 20.93 -8.00
N GLU A 162 -6.54 21.34 -8.87
CA GLU A 162 -7.88 20.76 -9.01
C GLU A 162 -7.88 19.31 -9.53
N ASP A 163 -6.94 18.96 -10.43
CA ASP A 163 -6.82 17.58 -10.93
C ASP A 163 -6.20 16.65 -9.87
N PHE A 164 -5.33 17.19 -9.00
CA PHE A 164 -4.84 16.46 -7.84
C PHE A 164 -5.95 16.19 -6.82
N ASP A 165 -6.83 17.16 -6.60
CA ASP A 165 -7.99 16.98 -5.71
C ASP A 165 -8.97 15.93 -6.28
N LYS A 166 -9.05 15.79 -7.61
CA LYS A 166 -9.84 14.73 -8.28
C LYS A 166 -9.20 13.35 -8.22
N LEU A 167 -7.87 13.25 -8.17
CA LEU A 167 -7.11 12.00 -8.14
C LEU A 167 -6.71 11.55 -6.73
N GLY A 168 -6.84 12.44 -5.74
CA GLY A 168 -6.54 12.18 -4.33
C GLY A 168 -7.74 11.68 -3.53
N ASN A 169 -7.63 11.77 -2.22
CA ASN A 169 -8.77 11.63 -1.32
C ASN A 169 -9.69 12.82 -1.50
N PHE A 170 -10.85 12.59 -2.08
CA PHE A 170 -11.89 13.61 -2.11
C PHE A 170 -12.25 14.00 -0.68
N LYS A 171 -12.11 15.28 -0.34
CA LYS A 171 -12.94 15.89 0.67
C LYS A 171 -14.34 15.92 0.08
N ILE A 172 -15.20 15.02 0.52
CA ILE A 172 -16.64 15.15 0.28
C ILE A 172 -17.02 16.38 1.10
N SER A 173 -17.23 17.51 0.44
CA SER A 173 -17.98 18.61 1.03
C SER A 173 -19.44 18.15 1.07
N LEU A 174 -19.92 17.83 2.26
CA LEU A 174 -21.33 17.69 2.55
C LEU A 174 -21.99 19.06 2.45
#